data_c279a91f85254b8161ab055fc5968d50
#
_entry.id   c279a91f85254b8161ab055fc5968d50
#
_cell.length_a   1.000
_cell.length_b   1.000
_cell.length_c   1.000
_cell.angle_alpha   90.00
_cell.angle_beta   90.00
_cell.angle_gamma   90.00
#
_symmetry.space_group_name_H-M   'P 1'
#
loop_
_entity.id
_entity.type
_entity.pdbx_description
1 polymer ?
#
loop_
_entity_poly.entity_id
_entity_poly.type
_entity_poly.pdbx_seq_one_letter_code
_entity_poly.pdbx_strand_id
1 'polypeptide(L)'
;MTSSKSRVVIIGGNFAGLVAASRLSPDHDVTVVDARAEFEWTPNIHEILSGVKNRENVVLPRAECVSRYGHKFVHDCVTHIDRDSNVVCTEGGLVLPFDACLIAAGSQRKSSGIEGADKHALGLRFVDDAVRIADRLDRLARRQRRASVVIVGGGVSGIEALGEILRRREQGDEFDIHVVERQSRILERQTRSLADDAIRRIAPYPVKLHTGAAVAKVEARSVTLVSGKKLVADLCIWSAGMTLPDFLRDSGLSAAGDKWLAAATEGSSLSIFQNLCGNEPAKALTQ
;
A
#
# COMPACT_ATOMS: atom_id res chain seq x y z
N MET A 1 -31.41 22.30 26.20
CA MET A 1 -30.23 22.64 25.41
C MET A 1 -29.82 21.38 24.69
N THR A 2 -30.02 21.28 23.38
CA THR A 2 -29.53 20.15 22.59
C THR A 2 -28.02 20.26 22.52
N SER A 3 -27.29 19.38 23.21
CA SER A 3 -25.85 19.29 23.06
C SER A 3 -25.54 19.09 21.59
N SER A 4 -24.74 19.97 20.99
CA SER A 4 -24.27 19.76 19.61
C SER A 4 -23.47 18.45 19.59
N LYS A 5 -23.72 17.62 18.56
CA LYS A 5 -22.95 16.38 18.37
C LYS A 5 -21.49 16.73 18.15
N SER A 6 -20.58 15.99 18.78
CA SER A 6 -19.16 16.15 18.52
C SER A 6 -18.84 15.72 17.09
N ARG A 7 -18.09 16.58 16.38
CA ARG A 7 -17.68 16.37 15.00
C ARG A 7 -16.41 15.54 14.98
N VAL A 8 -16.45 14.39 14.33
CA VAL A 8 -15.30 13.50 14.19
C VAL A 8 -14.96 13.37 12.71
N VAL A 9 -13.75 13.70 12.33
CA VAL A 9 -13.24 13.48 10.97
C VAL A 9 -12.28 12.29 10.97
N ILE A 10 -12.55 11.30 10.14
CA ILE A 10 -11.69 10.13 9.90
C ILE A 10 -11.06 10.27 8.53
N ILE A 11 -9.73 10.38 8.47
CA ILE A 11 -8.97 10.48 7.22
C ILE A 11 -8.49 9.09 6.81
N GLY A 12 -9.06 8.57 5.73
CA GLY A 12 -8.83 7.21 5.25
C GLY A 12 -9.95 6.25 5.65
N GLY A 13 -10.64 5.70 4.68
CA GLY A 13 -11.80 4.82 4.81
C GLY A 13 -11.53 3.37 4.46
N ASN A 14 -10.28 2.88 4.63
CA ASN A 14 -9.99 1.46 4.50
C ASN A 14 -10.04 0.78 5.88
N PHE A 15 -9.33 -0.33 6.14
CA PHE A 15 -9.47 -1.15 7.34
C PHE A 15 -9.52 -0.35 8.65
N ALA A 16 -8.49 0.45 8.95
CA ALA A 16 -8.41 1.17 10.21
C ALA A 16 -9.54 2.21 10.36
N GLY A 17 -9.80 2.98 9.30
CA GLY A 17 -10.85 3.99 9.32
C GLY A 17 -12.26 3.41 9.42
N LEU A 18 -12.55 2.30 8.71
CA LEU A 18 -13.84 1.63 8.83
C LEU A 18 -14.04 0.96 10.19
N VAL A 19 -12.98 0.36 10.76
CA VAL A 19 -13.05 -0.18 12.12
C VAL A 19 -13.33 0.93 13.12
N ALA A 20 -12.68 2.08 13.00
CA ALA A 20 -12.94 3.24 13.84
C ALA A 20 -14.39 3.73 13.68
N ALA A 21 -14.83 3.93 12.44
CA ALA A 21 -16.20 4.33 12.14
C ALA A 21 -17.23 3.35 12.74
N SER A 22 -16.98 2.05 12.65
CA SER A 22 -17.88 1.03 13.21
C SER A 22 -17.99 1.04 14.74
N ARG A 23 -17.05 1.70 15.44
CA ARG A 23 -17.01 1.79 16.91
C ARG A 23 -17.54 3.10 17.45
N LEU A 24 -17.72 4.11 16.59
CA LEU A 24 -18.26 5.39 16.99
C LEU A 24 -19.79 5.36 17.00
N SER A 25 -20.37 5.98 18.06
CA SER A 25 -21.82 6.10 18.17
C SER A 25 -22.36 7.04 17.06
N PRO A 26 -23.57 6.75 16.51
CA PRO A 26 -24.30 7.69 15.66
C PRO A 26 -24.66 9.03 16.34
N ASP A 27 -24.45 9.14 17.66
CA ASP A 27 -24.60 10.39 18.40
C ASP A 27 -23.48 11.41 18.08
N HIS A 28 -22.39 10.97 17.46
CA HIS A 28 -21.38 11.84 16.89
C HIS A 28 -21.72 12.21 15.44
N ASP A 29 -21.28 13.37 14.99
CA ASP A 29 -21.29 13.73 13.57
C ASP A 29 -19.97 13.27 12.91
N VAL A 30 -19.96 12.03 12.44
CA VAL A 30 -18.76 11.39 11.90
C VAL A 30 -18.71 11.54 10.39
N THR A 31 -17.60 12.05 9.90
CA THR A 31 -17.29 12.15 8.46
C THR A 31 -16.01 11.36 8.15
N VAL A 32 -16.13 10.37 7.28
CA VAL A 32 -14.98 9.63 6.72
C VAL A 32 -14.61 10.26 5.38
N VAL A 33 -13.34 10.66 5.23
CA VAL A 33 -12.81 11.24 3.99
C VAL A 33 -11.79 10.30 3.39
N ASP A 34 -11.91 9.98 2.10
CA ASP A 34 -10.92 9.17 1.39
C ASP A 34 -10.88 9.55 -0.09
N ALA A 35 -9.68 9.56 -0.67
CA ALA A 35 -9.45 9.84 -2.07
C ALA A 35 -9.96 8.74 -3.03
N ARG A 36 -10.41 7.60 -2.51
CA ARG A 36 -10.95 6.47 -3.27
C ARG A 36 -12.40 6.24 -2.91
N ALA A 37 -13.25 6.06 -3.93
CA ALA A 37 -14.66 5.76 -3.74
C ALA A 37 -14.92 4.34 -3.21
N GLU A 38 -13.95 3.43 -3.37
CA GLU A 38 -14.09 2.02 -3.03
C GLU A 38 -13.21 1.64 -1.83
N PHE A 39 -13.78 0.84 -0.96
CA PHE A 39 -13.00 0.04 -0.02
C PHE A 39 -12.33 -1.09 -0.79
N GLU A 40 -11.04 -1.31 -0.56
CA GLU A 40 -10.26 -2.35 -1.21
C GLU A 40 -9.81 -3.42 -0.21
N TRP A 41 -10.11 -4.67 -0.49
CA TRP A 41 -9.63 -5.82 0.29
C TRP A 41 -8.18 -6.11 -0.07
N THR A 42 -7.28 -5.24 0.35
CA THR A 42 -5.85 -5.25 0.00
C THR A 42 -5.10 -6.55 0.31
N PRO A 43 -5.46 -7.38 1.33
CA PRO A 43 -4.77 -8.65 1.56
C PRO A 43 -4.81 -9.63 0.39
N ASN A 44 -5.78 -9.53 -0.50
CA ASN A 44 -5.98 -10.48 -1.60
C ASN A 44 -5.85 -9.87 -3.01
N ILE A 45 -5.38 -8.64 -3.14
CA ILE A 45 -5.24 -8.00 -4.46
C ILE A 45 -4.23 -8.71 -5.36
N HIS A 46 -3.22 -9.39 -4.78
CA HIS A 46 -2.25 -10.16 -5.55
C HIS A 46 -2.90 -11.29 -6.34
N GLU A 47 -4.02 -11.88 -5.89
CA GLU A 47 -4.73 -12.95 -6.58
C GLU A 47 -5.36 -12.48 -7.92
N ILE A 48 -5.45 -11.18 -8.16
CA ILE A 48 -5.84 -10.61 -9.46
C ILE A 48 -4.77 -10.89 -10.52
N LEU A 49 -3.50 -10.98 -10.14
CA LEU A 49 -2.39 -11.21 -11.07
C LEU A 49 -2.51 -12.55 -11.80
N SER A 50 -3.09 -13.56 -11.16
CA SER A 50 -3.31 -14.89 -11.73
C SER A 50 -4.73 -15.11 -12.24
N GLY A 51 -5.63 -14.13 -12.07
CA GLY A 51 -7.04 -14.28 -12.45
C GLY A 51 -7.87 -15.13 -11.48
N VAL A 52 -7.32 -15.52 -10.32
CA VAL A 52 -8.08 -16.20 -9.24
C VAL A 52 -9.18 -15.29 -8.72
N LYS A 53 -8.89 -13.99 -8.64
CA LYS A 53 -9.87 -12.94 -8.36
C LYS A 53 -9.88 -11.91 -9.47
N ASN A 54 -11.00 -11.22 -9.59
CA ASN A 54 -11.16 -10.02 -10.38
C ASN A 54 -11.36 -8.81 -9.45
N ARG A 55 -11.48 -7.61 -10.04
CA ARG A 55 -11.71 -6.37 -9.30
C ARG A 55 -12.92 -6.47 -8.36
N GLU A 56 -14.03 -6.99 -8.87
CA GLU A 56 -15.32 -7.03 -8.18
C GLU A 56 -15.30 -7.91 -6.93
N ASN A 57 -14.36 -8.87 -6.87
CA ASN A 57 -14.20 -9.76 -5.71
C ASN A 57 -13.51 -9.08 -4.52
N VAL A 58 -12.86 -7.94 -4.74
CA VAL A 58 -11.99 -7.30 -3.72
C VAL A 58 -12.33 -5.83 -3.48
N VAL A 59 -13.42 -5.30 -4.02
CA VAL A 59 -13.88 -3.93 -3.79
C VAL A 59 -15.30 -3.89 -3.27
N LEU A 60 -15.61 -2.87 -2.48
CA LEU A 60 -16.97 -2.53 -2.05
C LEU A 60 -17.15 -1.00 -2.12
N PRO A 61 -18.36 -0.48 -2.45
CA PRO A 61 -18.62 0.95 -2.39
C PRO A 61 -18.40 1.49 -0.97
N ARG A 62 -17.45 2.40 -0.79
CA ARG A 62 -17.09 2.91 0.53
C ARG A 62 -18.21 3.70 1.17
N ALA A 63 -18.98 4.45 0.38
CA ALA A 63 -20.15 5.16 0.85
C ALA A 63 -21.15 4.21 1.55
N GLU A 64 -21.40 3.04 0.99
CA GLU A 64 -22.26 2.03 1.60
C GLU A 64 -21.66 1.45 2.89
N CYS A 65 -20.34 1.19 2.88
CA CYS A 65 -19.67 0.69 4.08
C CYS A 65 -19.79 1.68 5.25
N VAL A 66 -19.62 2.98 4.99
CA VAL A 66 -19.67 4.04 6.02
C VAL A 66 -21.10 4.33 6.45
N SER A 67 -22.06 4.39 5.52
CA SER A 67 -23.46 4.72 5.81
C SER A 67 -24.15 3.66 6.69
N ARG A 68 -23.70 2.40 6.66
CA ARG A 68 -24.19 1.33 7.55
C ARG A 68 -24.05 1.66 9.04
N TYR A 69 -23.11 2.53 9.38
CA TYR A 69 -22.86 2.98 10.76
C TYR A 69 -23.54 4.33 11.05
N GLY A 70 -24.34 4.87 10.12
CA GLY A 70 -25.01 6.17 10.26
C GLY A 70 -24.09 7.36 10.04
N HIS A 71 -22.94 7.18 9.40
CA HIS A 71 -21.91 8.17 9.20
C HIS A 71 -21.86 8.69 7.76
N LYS A 72 -21.21 9.82 7.55
CA LYS A 72 -21.04 10.47 6.24
C LYS A 72 -19.73 10.03 5.58
N PHE A 73 -19.78 9.83 4.27
CA PHE A 73 -18.60 9.61 3.44
C PHE A 73 -18.39 10.78 2.49
N VAL A 74 -17.16 11.27 2.45
CA VAL A 74 -16.68 12.29 1.51
C VAL A 74 -15.61 11.66 0.63
N HIS A 75 -15.90 11.57 -0.68
CA HIS A 75 -14.93 11.12 -1.67
C HIS A 75 -14.09 12.31 -2.12
N ASP A 76 -12.99 12.55 -1.45
CA ASP A 76 -12.06 13.65 -1.75
C ASP A 76 -10.67 13.36 -1.16
N CYS A 77 -9.65 14.04 -1.68
CA CYS A 77 -8.28 13.91 -1.24
C CYS A 77 -7.95 14.95 -0.15
N VAL A 78 -7.52 14.52 1.02
CA VAL A 78 -7.06 15.42 2.07
C VAL A 78 -5.69 15.99 1.68
N THR A 79 -5.56 17.30 1.70
CA THR A 79 -4.34 18.03 1.37
C THR A 79 -3.64 18.62 2.59
N HIS A 80 -4.41 18.98 3.64
CA HIS A 80 -3.86 19.61 4.82
C HIS A 80 -4.74 19.40 6.05
N ILE A 81 -4.11 19.36 7.22
CA ILE A 81 -4.76 19.37 8.53
C ILE A 81 -4.23 20.61 9.27
N ASP A 82 -5.10 21.58 9.51
CA ASP A 82 -4.81 22.74 10.35
C ASP A 82 -5.24 22.41 11.78
N ARG A 83 -4.25 22.27 12.66
CA ARG A 83 -4.48 21.95 14.08
C ARG A 83 -4.89 23.14 14.91
N ASP A 84 -4.51 24.34 14.49
CA ASP A 84 -4.80 25.55 15.24
C ASP A 84 -6.28 25.94 15.06
N SER A 85 -6.79 25.78 13.85
CA SER A 85 -8.20 26.01 13.52
C SER A 85 -9.08 24.75 13.65
N ASN A 86 -8.51 23.57 13.92
CA ASN A 86 -9.20 22.28 13.96
C ASN A 86 -10.01 21.97 12.70
N VAL A 87 -9.37 22.06 11.53
CA VAL A 87 -10.01 21.77 10.24
C VAL A 87 -9.15 20.82 9.39
N VAL A 88 -9.84 20.00 8.59
CA VAL A 88 -9.26 19.20 7.52
C VAL A 88 -9.63 19.84 6.19
N CYS A 89 -8.63 20.14 5.35
CA CYS A 89 -8.81 20.68 4.01
C CYS A 89 -8.64 19.61 2.94
N THR A 90 -9.46 19.69 1.90
CA THR A 90 -9.43 18.73 0.78
C THR A 90 -9.07 19.42 -0.54
N GLU A 91 -8.68 18.63 -1.54
CA GLU A 91 -8.34 19.08 -2.88
C GLU A 91 -9.55 19.75 -3.58
N GLY A 92 -10.77 19.24 -3.33
CA GLY A 92 -12.01 19.80 -3.81
C GLY A 92 -12.44 21.11 -3.11
N GLY A 93 -11.65 21.61 -2.17
CA GLY A 93 -11.90 22.86 -1.47
C GLY A 93 -12.85 22.73 -0.27
N LEU A 94 -13.19 21.53 0.17
CA LEU A 94 -13.97 21.36 1.40
C LEU A 94 -13.10 21.69 2.62
N VAL A 95 -13.69 22.37 3.59
CA VAL A 95 -13.11 22.62 4.90
C VAL A 95 -13.99 21.93 5.94
N LEU A 96 -13.48 20.88 6.57
CA LEU A 96 -14.20 20.02 7.49
C LEU A 96 -13.75 20.31 8.92
N PRO A 97 -14.53 21.06 9.72
CA PRO A 97 -14.18 21.33 11.11
C PRO A 97 -14.37 20.07 11.95
N PHE A 98 -13.49 19.87 12.93
CA PHE A 98 -13.53 18.71 13.83
C PHE A 98 -13.31 19.08 15.29
N ASP A 99 -13.89 18.28 16.18
CA ASP A 99 -13.59 18.26 17.60
C ASP A 99 -12.61 17.13 17.92
N ALA A 100 -12.61 16.07 17.05
CA ALA A 100 -11.61 15.02 17.03
C ALA A 100 -11.27 14.60 15.59
N CYS A 101 -9.99 14.33 15.31
CA CYS A 101 -9.53 13.88 14.01
C CYS A 101 -8.74 12.55 14.14
N LEU A 102 -9.15 11.54 13.37
CA LEU A 102 -8.46 10.27 13.30
C LEU A 102 -7.73 10.14 11.96
N ILE A 103 -6.41 9.93 12.00
CA ILE A 103 -5.59 9.73 10.81
C ILE A 103 -5.42 8.23 10.55
N ALA A 104 -6.14 7.72 9.57
CA ALA A 104 -6.10 6.34 9.10
C ALA A 104 -5.70 6.24 7.61
N ALA A 105 -4.96 7.24 7.11
CA ALA A 105 -4.63 7.45 5.70
C ALA A 105 -3.68 6.39 5.10
N GLY A 106 -3.21 5.45 5.90
CA GLY A 106 -2.31 4.39 5.46
C GLY A 106 -0.93 4.91 5.08
N SER A 107 -0.38 4.38 4.01
CA SER A 107 0.94 4.76 3.49
C SER A 107 0.89 4.89 1.98
N GLN A 108 1.90 5.47 1.37
CA GLN A 108 2.05 5.53 -0.09
C GLN A 108 3.33 4.84 -0.54
N ARG A 109 3.39 4.48 -1.83
CA ARG A 109 4.59 3.90 -2.42
C ARG A 109 5.71 4.94 -2.42
N LYS A 110 6.91 4.48 -2.07
CA LYS A 110 8.12 5.27 -2.22
C LYS A 110 9.08 4.56 -3.18
N SER A 111 9.36 5.18 -4.32
CA SER A 111 10.42 4.73 -5.23
C SER A 111 11.82 5.01 -4.69
N SER A 112 11.92 5.69 -3.55
CA SER A 112 13.17 6.09 -2.87
C SER A 112 14.10 6.96 -3.75
N GLY A 113 13.55 7.69 -4.71
CA GLY A 113 14.32 8.52 -5.63
C GLY A 113 15.11 7.70 -6.68
N ILE A 114 14.80 6.42 -6.84
CA ILE A 114 15.43 5.58 -7.85
C ILE A 114 15.02 6.08 -9.26
N GLU A 115 16.02 6.43 -10.06
CA GLU A 115 15.80 6.97 -11.40
C GLU A 115 14.90 6.05 -12.24
N GLY A 116 13.82 6.61 -12.78
CA GLY A 116 12.89 5.95 -13.67
C GLY A 116 11.92 4.96 -13.00
N ALA A 117 12.04 4.69 -11.70
CA ALA A 117 11.16 3.73 -11.01
C ALA A 117 9.68 4.14 -11.06
N ASP A 118 9.37 5.42 -10.89
CA ASP A 118 7.97 5.90 -10.95
C ASP A 118 7.41 5.87 -12.38
N LYS A 119 8.27 6.00 -13.38
CA LYS A 119 7.88 6.02 -14.80
C LYS A 119 7.75 4.63 -15.41
N HIS A 120 8.58 3.69 -15.01
CA HIS A 120 8.78 2.42 -15.72
C HIS A 120 8.41 1.18 -14.89
N ALA A 121 8.18 1.31 -13.57
CA ALA A 121 7.72 0.22 -12.75
C ALA A 121 6.26 0.38 -12.35
N LEU A 122 5.51 -0.73 -12.29
CA LEU A 122 4.17 -0.79 -11.75
C LEU A 122 4.24 -1.10 -10.25
N GLY A 123 3.56 -0.30 -9.42
CA GLY A 123 3.37 -0.62 -8.01
C GLY A 123 2.41 -1.78 -7.82
N LEU A 124 2.43 -2.41 -6.66
CA LEU A 124 1.40 -3.35 -6.23
C LEU A 124 0.91 -2.94 -4.84
N ARG A 125 -0.05 -2.05 -4.81
CA ARG A 125 -0.61 -1.53 -3.57
C ARG A 125 -2.13 -1.47 -3.55
N PHE A 126 -2.72 -1.12 -4.67
CA PHE A 126 -4.15 -0.94 -4.86
C PHE A 126 -4.68 -1.91 -5.90
N VAL A 127 -5.99 -2.08 -5.94
CA VAL A 127 -6.66 -2.95 -6.92
C VAL A 127 -6.33 -2.54 -8.35
N ASP A 128 -6.31 -1.23 -8.65
CA ASP A 128 -5.94 -0.73 -9.98
C ASP A 128 -4.51 -1.09 -10.38
N ASP A 129 -3.59 -1.16 -9.41
CA ASP A 129 -2.22 -1.60 -9.66
C ASP A 129 -2.19 -3.07 -10.07
N ALA A 130 -2.91 -3.92 -9.32
CA ALA A 130 -3.00 -5.35 -9.58
C ALA A 130 -3.63 -5.63 -10.96
N VAL A 131 -4.71 -4.92 -11.30
CA VAL A 131 -5.36 -5.01 -12.62
C VAL A 131 -4.38 -4.62 -13.74
N ARG A 132 -3.67 -3.49 -13.60
CA ARG A 132 -2.65 -3.07 -14.59
C ARG A 132 -1.53 -4.08 -14.76
N ILE A 133 -1.09 -4.71 -13.67
CA ILE A 133 -0.07 -5.78 -13.72
C ILE A 133 -0.65 -7.00 -14.43
N ALA A 134 -1.84 -7.46 -14.08
CA ALA A 134 -2.51 -8.59 -14.72
C ALA A 134 -2.66 -8.38 -16.23
N ASP A 135 -3.18 -7.24 -16.67
CA ASP A 135 -3.29 -6.85 -18.08
C ASP A 135 -1.92 -6.85 -18.78
N ARG A 136 -0.88 -6.45 -18.08
CA ARG A 136 0.47 -6.46 -18.64
C ARG A 136 1.00 -7.88 -18.79
N LEU A 137 0.78 -8.73 -17.80
CA LEU A 137 1.14 -10.16 -17.85
C LEU A 137 0.42 -10.88 -18.99
N ASP A 138 -0.89 -10.62 -19.19
CA ASP A 138 -1.67 -11.18 -20.30
C ASP A 138 -1.09 -10.80 -21.66
N ARG A 139 -0.75 -9.52 -21.83
CA ARG A 139 -0.12 -9.05 -23.08
C ARG A 139 1.26 -9.66 -23.30
N LEU A 140 2.01 -9.94 -22.25
CA LEU A 140 3.33 -10.53 -22.31
C LEU A 140 3.24 -12.04 -22.61
N ALA A 141 2.29 -12.77 -22.05
CA ALA A 141 2.06 -14.18 -22.27
C ALA A 141 1.75 -14.51 -23.73
N ARG A 142 1.07 -13.61 -24.44
CA ARG A 142 0.73 -13.76 -25.87
C ARG A 142 1.90 -13.57 -26.84
N ARG A 143 3.10 -13.25 -26.31
CA ARG A 143 4.29 -13.06 -27.17
C ARG A 143 4.91 -14.39 -27.53
N GLN A 144 5.57 -14.47 -28.71
CA GLN A 144 6.27 -15.66 -29.16
C GLN A 144 7.53 -15.98 -28.36
N ARG A 145 8.08 -15.00 -27.61
CA ARG A 145 9.25 -15.16 -26.75
C ARG A 145 8.87 -15.12 -25.28
N ARG A 146 9.60 -15.86 -24.46
CA ARG A 146 9.49 -15.75 -23.02
C ARG A 146 9.81 -14.33 -22.55
N ALA A 147 8.91 -13.73 -21.81
CA ALA A 147 9.06 -12.37 -21.29
C ALA A 147 9.76 -12.37 -19.92
N SER A 148 10.53 -11.34 -19.66
CA SER A 148 11.22 -11.14 -18.39
C SER A 148 10.41 -10.26 -17.45
N VAL A 149 10.17 -10.75 -16.23
CA VAL A 149 9.52 -10.02 -15.14
C VAL A 149 10.51 -9.80 -14.01
N VAL A 150 10.70 -8.54 -13.61
CA VAL A 150 11.53 -8.18 -12.47
C VAL A 150 10.64 -7.69 -11.34
N ILE A 151 10.70 -8.35 -10.18
CA ILE A 151 10.01 -7.94 -8.94
C ILE A 151 11.05 -7.29 -8.04
N VAL A 152 10.85 -6.02 -7.70
CA VAL A 152 11.70 -5.27 -6.79
C VAL A 152 11.06 -5.24 -5.41
N GLY A 153 11.72 -5.88 -4.45
CA GLY A 153 11.25 -6.11 -3.09
C GLY A 153 10.89 -7.57 -2.85
N GLY A 154 11.68 -8.24 -2.02
CA GLY A 154 11.47 -9.63 -1.58
C GLY A 154 10.69 -9.75 -0.26
N GLY A 155 9.91 -8.71 0.10
CA GLY A 155 8.97 -8.75 1.22
C GLY A 155 7.70 -9.54 0.90
N VAL A 156 6.73 -9.53 1.82
CA VAL A 156 5.48 -10.30 1.68
C VAL A 156 4.81 -10.03 0.34
N SER A 157 4.50 -8.78 0.00
CA SER A 157 3.80 -8.45 -1.26
C SER A 157 4.56 -8.84 -2.53
N GLY A 158 5.91 -8.78 -2.50
CA GLY A 158 6.72 -9.24 -3.64
C GLY A 158 6.72 -10.74 -3.81
N ILE A 159 6.71 -11.48 -2.71
CA ILE A 159 6.64 -12.96 -2.73
C ILE A 159 5.21 -13.44 -3.06
N GLU A 160 4.18 -12.74 -2.62
CA GLU A 160 2.79 -12.98 -3.03
C GLU A 160 2.63 -12.76 -4.55
N ALA A 161 3.15 -11.64 -5.09
CA ALA A 161 3.14 -11.40 -6.52
C ALA A 161 3.90 -12.49 -7.30
N LEU A 162 5.06 -12.91 -6.79
CA LEU A 162 5.80 -14.04 -7.37
C LEU A 162 4.96 -15.31 -7.41
N GLY A 163 4.29 -15.64 -6.29
CA GLY A 163 3.43 -16.83 -6.20
C GLY A 163 2.33 -16.83 -7.26
N GLU A 164 1.68 -15.67 -7.46
CA GLU A 164 0.61 -15.56 -8.45
C GLU A 164 1.14 -15.60 -9.90
N ILE A 165 2.32 -15.04 -10.16
CA ILE A 165 2.96 -15.16 -11.48
C ILE A 165 3.37 -16.63 -11.75
N LEU A 166 3.82 -17.35 -10.71
CA LEU A 166 4.10 -18.79 -10.84
C LEU A 166 2.83 -19.63 -11.05
N ARG A 167 1.71 -19.24 -10.41
CA ARG A 167 0.40 -19.89 -10.64
C ARG A 167 -0.06 -19.79 -12.09
N ARG A 168 0.23 -18.68 -12.79
CA ARG A 168 -0.06 -18.52 -14.22
C ARG A 168 0.65 -19.57 -15.09
N ARG A 169 1.76 -20.15 -14.62
CA ARG A 169 2.44 -21.24 -15.31
C ARG A 169 1.57 -22.49 -15.43
N GLU A 170 0.71 -22.75 -14.45
CA GLU A 170 -0.27 -23.84 -14.52
C GLU A 170 -1.30 -23.60 -15.63
N GLN A 171 -1.46 -22.34 -16.04
CA GLN A 171 -2.32 -21.90 -17.13
C GLN A 171 -1.57 -21.85 -18.49
N GLY A 172 -0.28 -22.20 -18.51
CA GLY A 172 0.54 -22.24 -19.71
C GLY A 172 1.40 -21.01 -19.95
N ASP A 173 1.35 -20.00 -19.08
CA ASP A 173 2.19 -18.81 -19.22
C ASP A 173 3.64 -19.09 -18.78
N GLU A 174 4.60 -18.58 -19.53
CA GLU A 174 6.02 -18.73 -19.20
C GLU A 174 6.73 -17.38 -19.11
N PHE A 175 7.35 -17.12 -17.95
CA PHE A 175 8.14 -15.93 -17.68
C PHE A 175 9.53 -16.30 -17.14
N ASP A 176 10.54 -15.49 -17.51
CA ASP A 176 11.81 -15.45 -16.79
C ASP A 176 11.68 -14.46 -15.64
N ILE A 177 11.79 -14.94 -14.40
CA ILE A 177 11.46 -14.13 -13.23
C ILE A 177 12.72 -13.82 -12.44
N HIS A 178 12.89 -12.53 -12.11
CA HIS A 178 13.94 -12.04 -11.23
C HIS A 178 13.29 -11.35 -10.02
N VAL A 179 13.71 -11.74 -8.81
CA VAL A 179 13.35 -11.03 -7.58
C VAL A 179 14.60 -10.31 -7.06
N VAL A 180 14.52 -9.00 -6.88
CA VAL A 180 15.61 -8.18 -6.38
C VAL A 180 15.27 -7.73 -4.96
N GLU A 181 16.08 -8.12 -3.99
CA GLU A 181 15.92 -7.77 -2.58
C GLU A 181 17.21 -7.16 -2.04
N ARG A 182 17.10 -6.00 -1.41
CA ARG A 182 18.25 -5.29 -0.83
C ARG A 182 18.82 -5.98 0.38
N GLN A 183 17.97 -6.64 1.16
CA GLN A 183 18.41 -7.40 2.34
C GLN A 183 19.08 -8.72 1.94
N SER A 184 19.73 -9.35 2.90
CA SER A 184 20.48 -10.60 2.69
C SER A 184 19.60 -11.80 2.33
N ARG A 185 18.28 -11.73 2.62
CA ARG A 185 17.29 -12.76 2.30
C ARG A 185 15.94 -12.16 1.93
N ILE A 186 15.10 -12.94 1.28
CA ILE A 186 13.68 -12.62 1.12
C ILE A 186 12.96 -12.77 2.46
N LEU A 187 11.81 -12.10 2.60
CA LEU A 187 10.97 -12.14 3.80
C LEU A 187 11.77 -11.81 5.08
N GLU A 188 12.69 -10.82 5.01
CA GLU A 188 13.62 -10.47 6.09
C GLU A 188 12.93 -10.15 7.43
N ARG A 189 11.71 -9.56 7.36
CA ARG A 189 10.91 -9.23 8.54
C ARG A 189 10.07 -10.40 9.08
N GLN A 190 10.09 -11.53 8.40
CA GLN A 190 9.37 -12.74 8.77
C GLN A 190 10.32 -13.74 9.42
N THR A 191 9.77 -14.82 9.99
CA THR A 191 10.59 -15.90 10.58
C THR A 191 11.49 -16.53 9.51
N ARG A 192 12.66 -17.01 9.94
CA ARG A 192 13.60 -17.66 9.04
C ARG A 192 12.99 -18.92 8.40
N SER A 193 12.22 -19.69 9.16
CA SER A 193 11.52 -20.88 8.67
C SER A 193 10.55 -20.59 7.53
N LEU A 194 9.83 -19.45 7.58
CA LEU A 194 8.92 -19.03 6.49
C LEU A 194 9.71 -18.66 5.23
N ALA A 195 10.84 -17.97 5.38
CA ALA A 195 11.70 -17.63 4.26
C ALA A 195 12.30 -18.88 3.61
N ASP A 196 12.78 -19.85 4.40
CA ASP A 196 13.34 -21.11 3.93
C ASP A 196 12.28 -21.96 3.23
N ASP A 197 11.03 -21.97 3.75
CA ASP A 197 9.90 -22.65 3.08
C ASP A 197 9.59 -22.01 1.73
N ALA A 198 9.53 -20.67 1.67
CA ALA A 198 9.32 -19.94 0.42
C ALA A 198 10.44 -20.27 -0.60
N ILE A 199 11.71 -20.30 -0.19
CA ILE A 199 12.84 -20.64 -1.05
C ILE A 199 12.69 -22.08 -1.58
N ARG A 200 12.34 -23.06 -0.74
CA ARG A 200 12.12 -24.44 -1.17
C ARG A 200 11.00 -24.55 -2.21
N ARG A 201 9.90 -23.81 -2.02
CA ARG A 201 8.77 -23.77 -2.97
C ARG A 201 9.12 -23.10 -4.30
N ILE A 202 9.99 -22.12 -4.28
CA ILE A 202 10.46 -21.41 -5.48
C ILE A 202 11.49 -22.22 -6.26
N ALA A 203 12.30 -23.06 -5.58
CA ALA A 203 13.45 -23.75 -6.17
C ALA A 203 13.16 -24.57 -7.45
N PRO A 204 11.98 -25.21 -7.65
CA PRO A 204 11.65 -25.93 -8.88
C PRO A 204 11.40 -25.04 -10.09
N TYR A 205 11.26 -23.72 -9.90
CA TYR A 205 10.87 -22.78 -10.95
C TYR A 205 12.06 -21.96 -11.47
N PRO A 206 11.99 -21.43 -12.71
CA PRO A 206 13.06 -20.60 -13.28
C PRO A 206 13.08 -19.18 -12.70
N VAL A 207 13.18 -19.08 -11.37
CA VAL A 207 13.24 -17.82 -10.62
C VAL A 207 14.68 -17.56 -10.20
N LYS A 208 15.15 -16.34 -10.45
CA LYS A 208 16.49 -15.88 -10.00
C LYS A 208 16.32 -14.88 -8.86
N LEU A 209 16.74 -15.27 -7.67
CA LEU A 209 16.78 -14.41 -6.49
C LEU A 209 18.09 -13.62 -6.46
N HIS A 210 18.00 -12.30 -6.37
CA HIS A 210 19.11 -11.36 -6.19
C HIS A 210 18.98 -10.71 -4.83
N THR A 211 19.46 -11.40 -3.79
CA THR A 211 19.51 -10.89 -2.41
C THR A 211 20.79 -10.09 -2.18
N GLY A 212 20.80 -9.18 -1.19
CA GLY A 212 21.88 -8.23 -0.99
C GLY A 212 22.07 -7.26 -2.16
N ALA A 213 21.05 -7.11 -3.01
CA ALA A 213 21.12 -6.37 -4.25
C ALA A 213 20.13 -5.19 -4.26
N ALA A 214 20.64 -4.00 -4.49
CA ALA A 214 19.83 -2.79 -4.60
C ALA A 214 19.70 -2.35 -6.07
N VAL A 215 18.52 -1.79 -6.39
CA VAL A 215 18.26 -1.19 -7.70
C VAL A 215 18.86 0.22 -7.75
N ALA A 216 19.57 0.54 -8.82
CA ALA A 216 20.10 1.87 -9.09
C ALA A 216 19.22 2.65 -10.07
N LYS A 217 18.64 1.96 -11.07
CA LYS A 217 17.85 2.59 -12.12
C LYS A 217 16.84 1.61 -12.72
N VAL A 218 15.69 2.14 -13.13
CA VAL A 218 14.66 1.41 -13.90
C VAL A 218 14.45 2.11 -15.24
N GLU A 219 14.59 1.36 -16.32
CA GLU A 219 14.33 1.82 -17.68
C GLU A 219 13.15 1.07 -18.29
N ALA A 220 12.66 1.48 -19.44
CA ALA A 220 11.48 0.90 -20.10
C ALA A 220 11.58 -0.63 -20.33
N ARG A 221 12.80 -1.17 -20.42
CA ARG A 221 13.05 -2.59 -20.71
C ARG A 221 14.18 -3.21 -19.88
N SER A 222 14.60 -2.57 -18.83
CA SER A 222 15.65 -3.08 -17.96
C SER A 222 15.63 -2.50 -16.55
N VAL A 223 16.20 -3.25 -15.63
CA VAL A 223 16.50 -2.81 -14.26
C VAL A 223 18.02 -2.94 -14.07
N THR A 224 18.67 -1.85 -13.67
CA THR A 224 20.10 -1.83 -13.38
C THR A 224 20.31 -1.86 -11.87
N LEU A 225 21.12 -2.79 -11.40
CA LEU A 225 21.50 -2.92 -10.00
C LEU A 225 22.68 -1.99 -9.66
N VAL A 226 22.84 -1.67 -8.39
CA VAL A 226 23.99 -0.87 -7.90
C VAL A 226 25.34 -1.50 -8.26
N SER A 227 25.39 -2.83 -8.37
CA SER A 227 26.60 -3.57 -8.86
C SER A 227 26.93 -3.34 -10.32
N GLY A 228 26.13 -2.58 -11.07
CA GLY A 228 26.24 -2.43 -12.52
C GLY A 228 25.57 -3.54 -13.35
N LYS A 229 25.10 -4.62 -12.72
CA LYS A 229 24.40 -5.70 -13.42
C LYS A 229 23.07 -5.19 -13.98
N LYS A 230 22.85 -5.42 -15.28
CA LYS A 230 21.61 -5.06 -15.98
C LYS A 230 20.74 -6.30 -16.19
N LEU A 231 19.49 -6.22 -15.73
CA LEU A 231 18.47 -7.26 -15.88
C LEU A 231 17.50 -6.81 -16.98
N VAL A 232 17.19 -7.68 -17.93
CA VAL A 232 16.10 -7.42 -18.89
C VAL A 232 14.78 -7.43 -18.12
N ALA A 233 13.90 -6.49 -18.42
CA ALA A 233 12.58 -6.36 -17.78
C ALA A 233 11.54 -5.92 -18.81
N ASP A 234 10.70 -6.84 -19.26
CA ASP A 234 9.50 -6.49 -20.02
C ASP A 234 8.41 -5.95 -19.11
N LEU A 235 8.47 -6.33 -17.83
CA LEU A 235 7.66 -5.81 -16.72
C LEU A 235 8.55 -5.66 -15.47
N CYS A 236 8.49 -4.51 -14.84
CA CYS A 236 9.04 -4.27 -13.51
C CYS A 236 7.89 -4.04 -12.53
N ILE A 237 7.80 -4.88 -11.50
CA ILE A 237 6.84 -4.74 -10.39
C ILE A 237 7.59 -4.19 -9.18
N TRP A 238 7.11 -3.07 -8.64
CA TRP A 238 7.75 -2.42 -7.49
C TRP A 238 6.91 -2.64 -6.23
N SER A 239 7.36 -3.52 -5.36
CA SER A 239 6.76 -3.80 -4.05
C SER A 239 7.61 -3.31 -2.88
N ALA A 240 8.70 -2.58 -3.15
CA ALA A 240 9.62 -2.09 -2.14
C ALA A 240 9.32 -0.65 -1.73
N GLY A 241 9.53 -0.36 -0.44
CA GLY A 241 9.47 0.99 0.11
C GLY A 241 8.05 1.54 0.25
N MET A 242 7.75 1.95 1.48
CA MET A 242 6.54 2.71 1.83
C MET A 242 6.93 3.96 2.59
N THR A 243 6.13 5.01 2.48
CA THR A 243 6.27 6.26 3.21
C THR A 243 4.90 6.73 3.67
N LEU A 244 4.88 7.64 4.60
CA LEU A 244 3.66 8.35 4.98
C LEU A 244 3.16 9.22 3.81
N PRO A 245 1.84 9.49 3.72
CA PRO A 245 1.28 10.46 2.80
C PRO A 245 1.88 11.85 3.00
N ASP A 246 2.15 12.54 1.89
CA ASP A 246 2.85 13.82 1.92
C ASP A 246 2.12 14.91 2.70
N PHE A 247 0.77 14.91 2.66
CA PHE A 247 -0.03 15.88 3.40
C PHE A 247 0.25 15.88 4.92
N LEU A 248 0.72 14.76 5.49
CA LEU A 248 1.08 14.68 6.90
C LEU A 248 2.33 15.51 7.22
N ARG A 249 3.31 15.48 6.32
CA ARG A 249 4.49 16.34 6.42
C ARG A 249 4.09 17.81 6.23
N ASP A 250 3.27 18.08 5.23
CA ASP A 250 2.86 19.43 4.86
C ASP A 250 1.94 20.03 5.94
N SER A 251 1.34 19.21 6.80
CA SER A 251 0.61 19.59 8.01
C SER A 251 1.48 19.63 9.27
N GLY A 252 2.80 19.46 9.17
CA GLY A 252 3.71 19.46 10.32
C GLY A 252 3.55 18.25 11.27
N LEU A 253 2.92 17.17 10.81
CA LEU A 253 2.66 15.96 11.61
C LEU A 253 3.72 14.88 11.47
N SER A 254 4.64 15.03 10.53
CA SER A 254 5.77 14.12 10.31
C SER A 254 6.97 14.87 9.76
N ALA A 255 8.18 14.36 10.01
CA ALA A 255 9.40 14.85 9.38
C ALA A 255 9.70 14.14 8.05
N ALA A 256 10.60 14.72 7.26
CA ALA A 256 11.06 14.09 6.03
C ALA A 256 11.78 12.76 6.33
N GLY A 257 11.29 11.68 5.75
CA GLY A 257 11.85 10.34 5.95
C GLY A 257 11.18 9.50 7.04
N ASP A 258 10.26 10.08 7.80
CA ASP A 258 9.47 9.32 8.77
C ASP A 258 8.67 8.21 8.07
N LYS A 259 8.66 7.06 8.71
CA LYS A 259 7.87 5.90 8.28
C LYS A 259 6.60 5.74 9.10
N TRP A 260 6.54 6.40 10.25
CA TRP A 260 5.51 6.26 11.25
C TRP A 260 5.18 7.62 11.86
N LEU A 261 3.90 7.84 12.15
CA LEU A 261 3.50 8.95 13.00
C LEU A 261 3.74 8.58 14.47
N ALA A 262 4.22 9.51 15.25
CA ALA A 262 4.26 9.35 16.69
C ALA A 262 2.82 9.34 17.22
N ALA A 263 2.46 8.32 18.01
CA ALA A 263 1.21 8.35 18.76
C ALA A 263 1.38 9.31 19.95
N ALA A 264 0.45 10.24 20.10
CA ALA A 264 0.41 11.08 21.30
C ALA A 264 -0.16 10.26 22.45
N THR A 265 0.56 10.23 23.57
CA THR A 265 0.07 9.71 24.84
C THR A 265 -0.54 10.87 25.63
N GLU A 266 -1.71 10.63 26.19
CA GLU A 266 -2.49 11.46 27.11
C GLU A 266 -2.50 12.99 26.90
N GLY A 267 -3.68 13.52 26.64
CA GLY A 267 -3.99 14.96 26.67
C GLY A 267 -3.98 15.67 25.33
N SER A 268 -3.62 15.04 24.22
CA SER A 268 -3.75 15.63 22.89
C SER A 268 -5.06 15.20 22.22
N SER A 269 -5.73 16.16 21.56
CA SER A 269 -6.96 15.91 20.79
C SER A 269 -6.74 15.11 19.51
N LEU A 270 -5.52 14.66 19.23
CA LEU A 270 -5.16 13.91 18.03
C LEU A 270 -4.84 12.46 18.39
N SER A 271 -5.70 11.52 18.00
CA SER A 271 -5.45 10.08 18.12
C SER A 271 -4.99 9.53 16.76
N ILE A 272 -3.83 8.89 16.74
CA ILE A 272 -3.21 8.35 15.53
C ILE A 272 -3.26 6.82 15.63
N PHE A 273 -4.06 6.19 14.74
CA PHE A 273 -4.04 4.74 14.57
C PHE A 273 -3.15 4.38 13.39
N GLN A 274 -2.11 3.62 13.67
CA GLN A 274 -1.26 3.02 12.65
C GLN A 274 -1.92 1.79 12.05
N ASN A 275 -1.74 1.61 10.73
CA ASN A 275 -2.12 0.39 10.04
C ASN A 275 -1.44 -0.83 10.69
N LEU A 276 -2.23 -1.72 11.26
CA LEU A 276 -1.82 -3.01 11.83
C LEU A 276 -1.46 -4.04 10.73
N CYS A 277 -0.65 -3.66 9.76
CA CYS A 277 -0.01 -4.58 8.83
C CYS A 277 1.49 -4.62 9.09
N GLY A 278 1.87 -5.10 10.26
CA GLY A 278 3.24 -5.31 10.68
C GLY A 278 3.30 -5.48 12.20
N ASN A 279 3.69 -6.67 12.65
CA ASN A 279 3.87 -7.04 14.04
C ASN A 279 5.03 -6.27 14.70
N GLU A 280 4.87 -4.98 14.95
CA GLU A 280 5.69 -4.30 15.95
C GLU A 280 4.78 -3.46 16.86
N PRO A 281 4.85 -3.63 18.18
CA PRO A 281 4.11 -2.79 19.11
C PRO A 281 4.61 -1.34 18.99
N ALA A 282 3.65 -0.40 19.04
CA ALA A 282 3.95 1.00 19.14
C ALA A 282 4.93 1.23 20.31
N LYS A 283 6.15 1.68 20.02
CA LYS A 283 7.03 2.16 21.07
C LYS A 283 6.45 3.46 21.60
N ALA A 284 5.86 3.39 22.78
CA ALA A 284 5.53 4.58 23.54
C ALA A 284 6.85 5.32 23.82
N LEU A 285 6.99 6.52 23.27
CA LEU A 285 8.03 7.45 23.71
C LEU A 285 7.56 8.02 25.03
N THR A 286 8.03 7.40 26.14
CA THR A 286 8.02 8.05 27.45
C THR A 286 9.18 9.05 27.49
N GLN A 287 8.87 10.31 27.64
CA GLN A 287 9.71 11.29 28.33
C GLN A 287 9.10 11.59 29.69
#